data_b2c777ba87524a79efd09226c73b9e75
#
_entry.id   b2c777ba87524a79efd09226c73b9e75
#
_cell.length_a   1.000
_cell.length_b   1.000
_cell.length_c   1.000
_cell.angle_alpha   90.00
_cell.angle_beta   90.00
_cell.angle_gamma   90.00
#
_symmetry.space_group_name_H-M   'P 1'
#
loop_
_entity.id
_entity.type
_entity.pdbx_description
1 polymer ?
#
loop_
_entity_poly.entity_id
_entity_poly.type
_entity_poly.pdbx_seq_one_letter_code
_entity_poly.pdbx_strand_id
1 'polypeptide(L)'
;MKKLSILTILCLVATAIFADVSADLSVSTFFTAEQQTAVVNGDILPQMWVKYNAKNENSVESIAIPTTKYNNEDYSVYEVVTDERFFIPYELNDESKLKFYNVLTSYSGLKGMQYYSRRAGKASLLIKKCYRVKSLSDEKLPDITYDKIEPKISNMFLQKDNKLGTLYFKNELFSDSDNFVMVNTCVIPITKALFTINDKNEYKIYSFFIYDAEAGGYFCYSFQVLRVKLDSVLKSGMISPTTFSNRLRASTVHLYKMLGIDKSDKLNPWVGLYDKY
;
A
#
# COMPACT_ATOMS: atom_id res chain seq x y z
N MET A 1 -38.72 40.44 -54.47
CA MET A 1 -37.56 39.53 -54.42
C MET A 1 -36.88 39.68 -53.11
N LYS A 2 -37.14 38.76 -52.16
CA LYS A 2 -36.56 38.79 -50.79
C LYS A 2 -35.35 37.88 -50.75
N LYS A 3 -34.17 38.43 -50.45
CA LYS A 3 -32.94 37.66 -50.27
C LYS A 3 -32.97 37.02 -48.87
N LEU A 4 -32.93 35.71 -48.82
CA LEU A 4 -32.84 34.94 -47.60
C LEU A 4 -31.34 34.76 -47.29
N SER A 5 -30.90 35.40 -46.21
CA SER A 5 -29.52 35.20 -45.67
C SER A 5 -29.50 33.99 -44.77
N ILE A 6 -28.82 32.97 -45.21
CA ILE A 6 -28.55 31.77 -44.37
C ILE A 6 -27.37 32.10 -43.47
N LEU A 7 -27.64 32.28 -42.20
CA LEU A 7 -26.63 32.40 -41.14
C LEU A 7 -26.22 31.01 -40.69
N THR A 8 -25.07 30.53 -41.18
CA THR A 8 -24.50 29.26 -40.75
C THR A 8 -23.86 29.46 -39.37
N ILE A 9 -24.54 29.00 -38.32
CA ILE A 9 -23.96 28.96 -36.97
C ILE A 9 -23.01 27.75 -36.91
N LEU A 10 -21.72 28.02 -36.91
CA LEU A 10 -20.67 27.03 -36.69
C LEU A 10 -20.56 26.81 -35.18
N CYS A 11 -21.26 25.78 -34.69
CA CYS A 11 -21.03 25.26 -33.32
C CYS A 11 -19.67 24.57 -33.27
N LEU A 12 -18.66 25.32 -32.80
CA LEU A 12 -17.40 24.72 -32.34
C LEU A 12 -17.70 23.96 -31.03
N VAL A 13 -17.92 22.66 -31.13
CA VAL A 13 -17.87 21.77 -29.96
C VAL A 13 -16.39 21.61 -29.63
N ALA A 14 -15.94 22.41 -28.70
CA ALA A 14 -14.66 22.18 -28.03
C ALA A 14 -14.83 20.91 -27.15
N THR A 15 -14.54 19.76 -27.71
CA THR A 15 -14.28 18.55 -26.92
C THR A 15 -13.00 18.81 -26.14
N ALA A 16 -13.16 19.25 -24.89
CA ALA A 16 -12.09 19.21 -23.91
C ALA A 16 -11.74 17.71 -23.75
N ILE A 17 -10.68 17.29 -24.44
CA ILE A 17 -10.02 16.02 -24.17
C ILE A 17 -9.37 16.25 -22.80
N PHE A 18 -10.07 15.89 -21.74
CA PHE A 18 -9.40 15.62 -20.46
C PHE A 18 -8.51 14.40 -20.73
N ALA A 19 -7.27 14.65 -21.12
CA ALA A 19 -6.24 13.64 -21.05
C ALA A 19 -6.22 13.24 -19.57
N ASP A 20 -6.67 12.04 -19.30
CA ASP A 20 -6.51 11.39 -18.00
C ASP A 20 -4.99 11.23 -17.82
N VAL A 21 -4.37 12.21 -17.16
CA VAL A 21 -2.94 12.21 -16.84
C VAL A 21 -2.78 11.24 -15.68
N SER A 22 -3.03 9.95 -15.94
CA SER A 22 -2.57 8.91 -15.05
C SER A 22 -1.04 8.93 -15.13
N ALA A 23 -0.38 9.31 -14.02
CA ALA A 23 1.07 9.29 -13.97
C ALA A 23 1.57 7.89 -14.38
N ASP A 24 2.53 7.87 -15.29
CA ASP A 24 3.18 6.64 -15.73
C ASP A 24 3.85 5.95 -14.54
N LEU A 25 3.91 4.62 -14.54
CA LEU A 25 4.62 3.84 -13.52
C LEU A 25 6.13 3.95 -13.74
N SER A 26 6.68 5.12 -13.44
CA SER A 26 8.11 5.40 -13.49
C SER A 26 8.67 5.63 -12.08
N VAL A 27 9.95 5.38 -11.89
CA VAL A 27 10.61 5.62 -10.59
C VAL A 27 10.48 7.08 -10.18
N SER A 28 10.63 8.01 -11.12
CA SER A 28 10.53 9.46 -10.86
C SER A 28 9.14 9.93 -10.43
N THR A 29 8.09 9.15 -10.71
CA THR A 29 6.73 9.42 -10.21
C THR A 29 6.66 9.29 -8.69
N PHE A 30 7.41 8.36 -8.09
CA PHE A 30 7.31 8.01 -6.68
C PHE A 30 8.52 8.43 -5.85
N PHE A 31 9.66 8.71 -6.48
CA PHE A 31 10.94 8.97 -5.80
C PHE A 31 11.64 10.20 -6.36
N THR A 32 12.11 11.07 -5.49
CA THR A 32 13.13 12.07 -5.86
C THR A 32 14.50 11.37 -6.08
N ALA A 33 15.43 12.03 -6.76
CA ALA A 33 16.78 11.48 -6.95
C ALA A 33 17.50 11.18 -5.62
N GLU A 34 17.29 12.03 -4.60
CA GLU A 34 17.83 11.82 -3.26
C GLU A 34 17.24 10.58 -2.60
N GLN A 35 15.92 10.39 -2.71
CA GLN A 35 15.24 9.21 -2.18
C GLN A 35 15.70 7.93 -2.89
N GLN A 36 15.90 7.97 -4.22
CA GLN A 36 16.41 6.83 -4.98
C GLN A 36 17.78 6.41 -4.45
N THR A 37 18.70 7.36 -4.30
CA THR A 37 20.03 7.11 -3.74
C THR A 37 19.96 6.50 -2.34
N ALA A 38 19.15 7.05 -1.46
CA ALA A 38 19.01 6.57 -0.09
C ALA A 38 18.48 5.13 -0.03
N VAL A 39 17.42 4.81 -0.80
CA VAL A 39 16.83 3.45 -0.75
C VAL A 39 17.73 2.40 -1.40
N VAL A 40 18.47 2.74 -2.46
CA VAL A 40 19.46 1.83 -3.08
C VAL A 40 20.59 1.52 -2.09
N ASN A 41 20.98 2.49 -1.25
CA ASN A 41 21.94 2.29 -0.17
C ASN A 41 21.37 1.51 1.03
N GLY A 42 20.11 1.06 0.96
CA GLY A 42 19.48 0.17 1.94
C GLY A 42 18.65 0.86 2.99
N ASP A 43 18.36 2.15 2.83
CA ASP A 43 17.43 2.84 3.70
C ASP A 43 15.98 2.43 3.40
N ILE A 44 15.12 2.53 4.42
CA ILE A 44 13.67 2.46 4.29
C ILE A 44 13.14 3.80 4.80
N LEU A 45 12.50 4.56 3.91
CA LEU A 45 12.07 5.94 4.16
C LEU A 45 10.58 5.95 4.52
N PRO A 46 10.22 6.02 5.82
CA PRO A 46 8.84 6.06 6.24
C PRO A 46 8.34 7.49 6.38
N GLN A 47 7.03 7.68 6.13
CA GLN A 47 6.30 8.90 6.48
C GLN A 47 4.97 8.51 7.12
N MET A 48 4.43 9.40 7.96
CA MET A 48 3.12 9.22 8.56
C MET A 48 2.42 10.58 8.70
N TRP A 49 1.16 10.59 8.35
CA TRP A 49 0.26 11.71 8.59
C TRP A 49 -0.96 11.25 9.38
N VAL A 50 -1.39 12.08 10.32
CA VAL A 50 -2.57 11.82 11.17
C VAL A 50 -3.33 13.12 11.35
N LYS A 51 -4.60 13.13 10.95
CA LYS A 51 -5.47 14.32 10.94
C LYS A 51 -5.57 15.05 12.29
N TYR A 52 -5.48 14.32 13.38
CA TYR A 52 -5.69 14.86 14.75
C TYR A 52 -4.44 14.89 15.60
N ASN A 53 -3.26 14.83 15.00
CA ASN A 53 -2.04 15.01 15.77
C ASN A 53 -1.78 16.50 15.96
N ALA A 54 -1.87 17.00 17.19
CA ALA A 54 -1.61 18.41 17.55
C ALA A 54 -0.18 18.89 17.21
N LYS A 55 0.74 17.96 16.94
CA LYS A 55 2.11 18.25 16.51
C LYS A 55 2.28 18.29 14.99
N ASN A 56 1.28 17.83 14.22
CA ASN A 56 1.30 17.89 12.77
C ASN A 56 0.76 19.25 12.33
N GLU A 57 1.63 20.17 12.06
CA GLU A 57 1.30 21.40 11.29
C GLU A 57 1.10 21.11 9.79
N ASN A 58 1.35 19.87 9.37
CA ASN A 58 1.29 19.45 7.98
C ASN A 58 -0.09 18.86 7.65
N SER A 59 -0.70 19.34 6.58
CA SER A 59 -1.90 18.74 5.99
C SER A 59 -1.60 17.40 5.29
N VAL A 60 -2.63 16.62 4.91
CA VAL A 60 -2.48 15.42 4.06
C VAL A 60 -1.68 15.70 2.79
N GLU A 61 -1.78 16.92 2.29
CA GLU A 61 -1.04 17.41 1.13
C GLU A 61 0.48 17.34 1.32
N SER A 62 0.98 17.27 2.55
CA SER A 62 2.41 17.07 2.82
C SER A 62 2.90 15.65 2.54
N ILE A 63 2.02 14.65 2.51
CA ILE A 63 2.31 13.33 1.96
C ILE A 63 1.81 13.34 0.51
N ALA A 64 2.64 13.79 -0.40
CA ALA A 64 2.32 13.76 -1.83
C ALA A 64 2.21 12.30 -2.28
N ILE A 65 1.00 11.73 -2.22
CA ILE A 65 0.70 10.42 -2.79
C ILE A 65 0.51 10.61 -4.30
N PRO A 66 1.39 10.07 -5.15
CA PRO A 66 1.23 10.17 -6.58
C PRO A 66 -0.07 9.49 -7.03
N THR A 67 -0.88 10.19 -7.82
CA THR A 67 -2.10 9.65 -8.41
C THR A 67 -1.75 8.84 -9.66
N THR A 68 -2.26 7.62 -9.73
CA THR A 68 -2.11 6.72 -10.88
C THR A 68 -3.47 6.12 -11.24
N LYS A 69 -3.55 5.39 -12.36
CA LYS A 69 -4.76 4.63 -12.72
C LYS A 69 -5.17 3.57 -11.68
N TYR A 70 -4.31 3.24 -10.71
CA TYR A 70 -4.56 2.22 -9.68
C TYR A 70 -4.99 2.81 -8.33
N ASN A 71 -4.76 4.09 -8.12
CA ASN A 71 -5.01 4.78 -6.84
C ASN A 71 -5.54 6.19 -7.06
N ASN A 72 -6.62 6.32 -7.81
CA ASN A 72 -7.29 7.61 -8.06
C ASN A 72 -8.38 7.86 -7.00
N GLU A 73 -7.97 8.24 -5.79
CA GLU A 73 -8.85 8.52 -4.66
C GLU A 73 -8.55 9.89 -4.03
N ASP A 74 -9.56 10.47 -3.39
CA ASP A 74 -9.35 11.64 -2.52
C ASP A 74 -8.82 11.17 -1.15
N TYR A 75 -7.52 11.36 -0.92
CA TYR A 75 -6.89 10.96 0.33
C TYR A 75 -7.17 11.90 1.50
N SER A 76 -7.74 13.08 1.26
CA SER A 76 -8.10 14.06 2.31
C SER A 76 -9.19 13.56 3.26
N VAL A 77 -9.94 12.54 2.84
CA VAL A 77 -11.02 11.93 3.66
C VAL A 77 -10.49 10.95 4.72
N TYR A 78 -9.22 10.56 4.66
CA TYR A 78 -8.62 9.60 5.58
C TYR A 78 -7.99 10.30 6.80
N GLU A 79 -8.09 9.69 7.96
CA GLU A 79 -7.53 10.20 9.21
C GLU A 79 -6.11 9.74 9.48
N VAL A 80 -5.70 8.62 8.87
CA VAL A 80 -4.34 8.08 8.97
C VAL A 80 -3.85 7.70 7.60
N VAL A 81 -2.70 8.25 7.21
CA VAL A 81 -1.97 7.87 6.01
C VAL A 81 -0.53 7.58 6.42
N THR A 82 0.01 6.45 5.99
CA THR A 82 1.42 6.13 6.20
C THR A 82 2.00 5.59 4.92
N ASP A 83 3.24 5.93 4.61
CA ASP A 83 3.95 5.40 3.46
C ASP A 83 5.35 4.90 3.81
N GLU A 84 5.91 4.08 2.96
CA GLU A 84 7.29 3.67 2.97
C GLU A 84 7.83 3.57 1.55
N ARG A 85 9.07 4.01 1.38
CA ARG A 85 9.88 3.84 0.17
C ARG A 85 11.07 2.98 0.49
N PHE A 86 11.34 1.98 -0.35
CA PHE A 86 12.46 1.06 -0.18
C PHE A 86 12.88 0.48 -1.53
N PHE A 87 14.02 -0.21 -1.58
CA PHE A 87 14.55 -0.82 -2.79
C PHE A 87 14.83 -2.31 -2.55
N ILE A 88 14.35 -3.16 -3.44
CA ILE A 88 14.62 -4.60 -3.43
C ILE A 88 15.62 -4.90 -4.54
N PRO A 89 16.90 -5.21 -4.22
CA PRO A 89 17.84 -5.70 -5.23
C PRO A 89 17.33 -7.04 -5.77
N TYR A 90 17.08 -7.08 -7.06
CA TYR A 90 16.46 -8.25 -7.69
C TYR A 90 16.81 -8.32 -9.17
N GLU A 91 17.58 -9.32 -9.54
CA GLU A 91 17.91 -9.56 -10.95
C GLU A 91 16.68 -10.12 -11.67
N LEU A 92 16.26 -9.45 -12.74
CA LEU A 92 15.05 -9.79 -13.47
C LEU A 92 15.36 -10.60 -14.72
N ASN A 93 14.73 -11.77 -14.78
CA ASN A 93 14.54 -12.60 -15.97
C ASN A 93 13.15 -13.24 -15.87
N ASP A 94 12.72 -13.98 -16.87
CA ASP A 94 11.35 -14.56 -16.90
C ASP A 94 11.06 -15.45 -15.69
N GLU A 95 12.03 -16.27 -15.26
CA GLU A 95 11.89 -17.15 -14.10
C GLU A 95 11.80 -16.36 -12.79
N SER A 96 12.72 -15.42 -12.59
CA SER A 96 12.77 -14.61 -11.37
C SER A 96 11.55 -13.68 -11.28
N LYS A 97 11.08 -13.13 -12.41
CA LYS A 97 9.86 -12.33 -12.47
C LYS A 97 8.62 -13.12 -12.06
N LEU A 98 8.47 -14.35 -12.58
CA LEU A 98 7.39 -15.25 -12.18
C LEU A 98 7.49 -15.65 -10.70
N LYS A 99 8.70 -15.87 -10.21
CA LYS A 99 8.96 -16.14 -8.78
C LYS A 99 8.53 -14.95 -7.91
N PHE A 100 8.89 -13.72 -8.30
CA PHE A 100 8.47 -12.51 -7.58
C PHE A 100 6.95 -12.37 -7.55
N TYR A 101 6.30 -12.57 -8.69
CA TYR A 101 4.83 -12.58 -8.82
C TYR A 101 4.18 -13.60 -7.87
N ASN A 102 4.71 -14.82 -7.80
CA ASN A 102 4.24 -15.86 -6.89
C ASN A 102 4.49 -15.51 -5.41
N VAL A 103 5.56 -14.80 -5.10
CA VAL A 103 5.80 -14.28 -3.73
C VAL A 103 4.73 -13.26 -3.35
N LEU A 104 4.37 -12.33 -4.24
CA LEU A 104 3.33 -11.32 -3.99
C LEU A 104 1.93 -11.93 -3.76
N THR A 105 1.70 -13.14 -4.25
CA THR A 105 0.41 -13.87 -4.13
C THR A 105 0.42 -14.99 -3.09
N SER A 106 1.52 -15.17 -2.36
CA SER A 106 1.65 -16.17 -1.31
C SER A 106 1.09 -15.65 0.02
N TYR A 107 -0.22 -15.80 0.21
CA TYR A 107 -0.89 -15.34 1.43
C TYR A 107 -0.50 -16.15 2.66
N SER A 108 -0.32 -17.47 2.51
CA SER A 108 0.14 -18.31 3.62
C SER A 108 1.55 -17.98 4.08
N GLY A 109 2.37 -17.43 3.19
CA GLY A 109 3.71 -16.92 3.47
C GLY A 109 3.73 -15.78 4.49
N LEU A 110 2.62 -15.01 4.59
CA LEU A 110 2.51 -13.92 5.57
C LEU A 110 2.36 -14.40 7.02
N LYS A 111 2.08 -15.69 7.25
CA LYS A 111 2.04 -16.26 8.60
C LYS A 111 3.41 -16.16 9.28
N GLY A 112 3.39 -15.70 10.52
CA GLY A 112 4.63 -15.53 11.30
C GLY A 112 5.29 -14.16 11.09
N MET A 113 4.71 -13.26 10.28
CA MET A 113 5.16 -11.88 10.19
C MET A 113 5.29 -11.25 11.56
N GLN A 114 6.37 -10.54 11.79
CA GLN A 114 6.68 -9.85 13.04
C GLN A 114 6.67 -8.34 12.83
N TYR A 115 6.39 -7.60 13.89
CA TYR A 115 6.53 -6.15 13.96
C TYR A 115 7.39 -5.77 15.16
N TYR A 116 7.97 -4.59 15.16
CA TYR A 116 8.66 -4.10 16.34
C TYR A 116 7.66 -3.54 17.35
N SER A 117 7.59 -4.17 18.52
CA SER A 117 6.76 -3.71 19.62
C SER A 117 7.52 -2.68 20.45
N ARG A 118 7.21 -1.41 20.31
CA ARG A 118 7.83 -0.33 21.12
C ARG A 118 7.67 -0.59 22.61
N ARG A 119 6.48 -1.02 23.06
CA ARG A 119 6.22 -1.32 24.48
C ARG A 119 7.11 -2.45 25.02
N ALA A 120 7.39 -3.46 24.20
CA ALA A 120 8.20 -4.60 24.60
C ALA A 120 9.69 -4.43 24.24
N GLY A 121 10.06 -3.39 23.47
CA GLY A 121 11.41 -3.15 23.00
C GLY A 121 11.97 -4.25 22.08
N LYS A 122 11.10 -5.06 21.44
CA LYS A 122 11.52 -6.23 20.65
C LYS A 122 10.53 -6.61 19.56
N ALA A 123 10.99 -7.48 18.65
CA ALA A 123 10.13 -8.13 17.67
C ALA A 123 9.00 -8.92 18.35
N SER A 124 7.82 -8.82 17.82
CA SER A 124 6.61 -9.48 18.31
C SER A 124 5.76 -9.97 17.15
N LEU A 125 5.06 -11.09 17.34
CA LEU A 125 4.21 -11.69 16.32
C LEU A 125 3.06 -10.74 15.95
N LEU A 126 2.94 -10.43 14.66
CA LEU A 126 1.84 -9.65 14.08
C LEU A 126 0.77 -10.56 13.50
N ILE A 127 1.13 -11.46 12.59
CA ILE A 127 0.18 -12.32 11.88
C ILE A 127 0.28 -13.75 12.37
N LYS A 128 -0.79 -14.21 13.04
CA LYS A 128 -0.89 -15.58 13.58
C LYS A 128 -1.27 -16.60 12.51
N LYS A 129 -2.18 -16.21 11.61
CA LYS A 129 -2.67 -17.04 10.50
C LYS A 129 -2.90 -16.12 9.30
N CYS A 130 -2.58 -16.60 8.12
CA CYS A 130 -2.95 -15.99 6.87
C CYS A 130 -3.14 -17.09 5.83
N TYR A 131 -4.18 -17.02 5.04
CA TYR A 131 -4.48 -17.97 3.99
C TYR A 131 -5.57 -17.46 3.07
N ARG A 132 -5.58 -17.96 1.86
CA ARG A 132 -6.60 -17.66 0.86
C ARG A 132 -7.97 -18.22 1.27
N VAL A 133 -9.04 -17.48 0.97
CA VAL A 133 -10.43 -17.86 1.18
C VAL A 133 -11.26 -17.60 -0.07
N LYS A 134 -12.39 -18.28 -0.21
CA LYS A 134 -13.31 -18.07 -1.34
C LYS A 134 -14.20 -16.84 -1.14
N SER A 135 -14.59 -16.58 0.10
CA SER A 135 -15.54 -15.52 0.49
C SER A 135 -15.26 -15.10 1.94
N LEU A 136 -16.18 -14.37 2.57
CA LEU A 136 -16.15 -14.06 4.01
C LEU A 136 -16.43 -15.31 4.86
N SER A 137 -15.66 -16.36 4.64
CA SER A 137 -15.70 -17.63 5.38
C SER A 137 -14.31 -17.96 5.89
N ASP A 138 -14.26 -18.81 6.91
CA ASP A 138 -12.99 -19.30 7.46
C ASP A 138 -12.45 -20.52 6.70
N GLU A 139 -13.11 -20.92 5.60
CA GLU A 139 -12.66 -22.05 4.78
C GLU A 139 -11.30 -21.73 4.16
N LYS A 140 -10.30 -22.48 4.60
CA LYS A 140 -8.93 -22.33 4.13
C LYS A 140 -8.78 -22.94 2.74
N LEU A 141 -8.31 -22.13 1.80
CA LEU A 141 -7.87 -22.57 0.49
C LEU A 141 -6.33 -22.55 0.40
N PRO A 142 -5.73 -23.44 -0.40
CA PRO A 142 -4.29 -23.37 -0.70
C PRO A 142 -3.99 -22.09 -1.48
N ASP A 143 -2.75 -21.60 -1.37
CA ASP A 143 -2.26 -20.57 -2.28
C ASP A 143 -2.25 -21.11 -3.71
N ILE A 144 -2.37 -20.21 -4.67
CA ILE A 144 -2.23 -20.54 -6.09
C ILE A 144 -0.77 -20.30 -6.46
N THR A 145 -0.14 -21.31 -7.05
CA THR A 145 1.13 -21.15 -7.75
C THR A 145 0.81 -20.92 -9.21
N TYR A 146 1.17 -19.75 -9.72
CA TYR A 146 0.95 -19.37 -11.10
C TYR A 146 2.12 -19.87 -11.95
N ASP A 147 1.83 -20.40 -13.12
CA ASP A 147 2.81 -20.82 -14.15
C ASP A 147 3.11 -19.71 -15.16
N LYS A 148 2.32 -18.64 -15.15
CA LYS A 148 2.47 -17.42 -15.95
C LYS A 148 1.97 -16.19 -15.20
N ILE A 149 2.41 -15.03 -15.65
CA ILE A 149 1.98 -13.76 -15.10
C ILE A 149 0.68 -13.33 -15.80
N GLU A 150 -0.37 -13.15 -15.03
CA GLU A 150 -1.63 -12.62 -15.52
C GLU A 150 -1.64 -11.09 -15.40
N PRO A 151 -2.25 -10.36 -16.38
CA PRO A 151 -2.32 -8.89 -16.33
C PRO A 151 -3.03 -8.35 -15.10
N LYS A 152 -4.00 -9.11 -14.59
CA LYS A 152 -4.74 -8.81 -13.36
C LYS A 152 -5.24 -10.10 -12.71
N ILE A 153 -5.06 -10.20 -11.41
CA ILE A 153 -5.74 -11.22 -10.59
C ILE A 153 -6.47 -10.56 -9.44
N SER A 154 -7.48 -11.26 -8.92
CA SER A 154 -8.20 -10.85 -7.71
C SER A 154 -8.43 -12.06 -6.82
N ASN A 155 -7.98 -11.98 -5.58
CA ASN A 155 -8.11 -13.02 -4.58
C ASN A 155 -8.67 -12.45 -3.28
N MET A 156 -9.22 -13.31 -2.44
CA MET A 156 -9.54 -12.98 -1.06
C MET A 156 -8.65 -13.77 -0.11
N PHE A 157 -8.22 -13.14 0.96
CA PHE A 157 -7.49 -13.83 2.03
C PHE A 157 -7.94 -13.36 3.41
N LEU A 158 -7.85 -14.30 4.36
CA LEU A 158 -8.05 -14.04 5.78
C LEU A 158 -6.70 -13.84 6.44
N GLN A 159 -6.60 -12.81 7.26
CA GLN A 159 -5.45 -12.53 8.11
C GLN A 159 -5.90 -12.46 9.57
N LYS A 160 -5.32 -13.30 10.45
CA LYS A 160 -5.50 -13.17 11.89
C LYS A 160 -4.40 -12.33 12.49
N ASP A 161 -4.68 -11.04 12.62
CA ASP A 161 -3.79 -10.05 13.22
C ASP A 161 -3.84 -10.13 14.75
N ASN A 162 -2.69 -10.01 15.41
CA ASN A 162 -2.58 -10.10 16.87
C ASN A 162 -3.18 -8.90 17.61
N LYS A 163 -3.39 -7.78 16.93
CA LYS A 163 -3.89 -6.52 17.50
C LYS A 163 -5.29 -6.15 17.01
N LEU A 164 -5.56 -6.38 15.72
CA LEU A 164 -6.81 -5.99 15.06
C LEU A 164 -7.80 -7.16 14.90
N GLY A 165 -7.42 -8.38 15.32
CA GLY A 165 -8.30 -9.56 15.21
C GLY A 165 -8.28 -10.20 13.82
N THR A 166 -9.41 -10.77 13.42
CA THR A 166 -9.55 -11.39 12.09
C THR A 166 -9.95 -10.34 11.07
N LEU A 167 -9.17 -10.22 10.01
CA LEU A 167 -9.37 -9.31 8.89
C LEU A 167 -9.55 -10.13 7.61
N TYR A 168 -10.41 -9.65 6.73
CA TYR A 168 -10.57 -10.19 5.39
C TYR A 168 -10.17 -9.13 4.38
N PHE A 169 -9.28 -9.48 3.49
CA PHE A 169 -8.81 -8.60 2.44
C PHE A 169 -9.20 -9.12 1.07
N LYS A 170 -9.64 -8.21 0.20
CA LYS A 170 -9.59 -8.39 -1.24
C LYS A 170 -8.23 -7.91 -1.70
N ASN A 171 -7.46 -8.77 -2.33
CA ASN A 171 -6.21 -8.45 -3.00
C ASN A 171 -6.46 -8.34 -4.50
N GLU A 172 -5.99 -7.27 -5.10
CA GLU A 172 -5.88 -7.12 -6.55
C GLU A 172 -4.42 -6.90 -6.89
N LEU A 173 -3.86 -7.74 -7.75
CA LEU A 173 -2.51 -7.60 -8.28
C LEU A 173 -2.60 -7.34 -9.78
N PHE A 174 -1.97 -6.26 -10.20
CA PHE A 174 -1.85 -5.84 -11.59
C PHE A 174 -0.40 -6.00 -12.03
N SER A 175 -0.20 -6.48 -13.25
CA SER A 175 1.10 -6.60 -13.89
C SER A 175 1.13 -5.71 -15.12
N ASP A 176 2.11 -4.83 -15.21
CA ASP A 176 2.30 -3.88 -16.29
C ASP A 176 3.77 -3.89 -16.71
N SER A 177 4.07 -4.59 -17.80
CA SER A 177 5.43 -4.87 -18.23
C SER A 177 6.22 -5.56 -17.10
N ASP A 178 7.29 -4.94 -16.58
CA ASP A 178 8.11 -5.46 -15.48
C ASP A 178 7.67 -4.96 -14.10
N ASN A 179 6.63 -4.12 -14.08
CA ASN A 179 6.11 -3.53 -12.86
C ASN A 179 4.93 -4.33 -12.29
N PHE A 180 4.74 -4.21 -10.99
CA PHE A 180 3.59 -4.77 -10.30
C PHE A 180 2.93 -3.73 -9.41
N VAL A 181 1.59 -3.76 -9.37
CA VAL A 181 0.82 -2.95 -8.42
C VAL A 181 -0.12 -3.85 -7.63
N MET A 182 -0.03 -3.81 -6.33
CA MET A 182 -0.86 -4.59 -5.42
C MET A 182 -1.76 -3.67 -4.60
N VAL A 183 -3.06 -3.96 -4.60
CA VAL A 183 -4.05 -3.25 -3.80
C VAL A 183 -4.73 -4.24 -2.86
N ASN A 184 -4.59 -4.03 -1.55
CA ASN A 184 -5.27 -4.81 -0.53
C ASN A 184 -6.35 -3.95 0.13
N THR A 185 -7.61 -4.33 0.00
CA THR A 185 -8.75 -3.65 0.61
C THR A 185 -9.34 -4.51 1.71
N CYS A 186 -9.40 -4.01 2.94
CA CYS A 186 -10.10 -4.68 4.04
C CYS A 186 -11.61 -4.60 3.81
N VAL A 187 -12.25 -5.75 3.53
CA VAL A 187 -13.64 -5.81 3.08
C VAL A 187 -14.65 -5.98 4.21
N ILE A 188 -14.19 -5.94 5.45
CA ILE A 188 -15.01 -5.94 6.66
C ILE A 188 -14.70 -4.73 7.53
N PRO A 189 -15.60 -4.29 8.40
CA PRO A 189 -15.28 -3.31 9.44
C PRO A 189 -14.20 -3.85 10.37
N ILE A 190 -13.27 -2.99 10.80
CA ILE A 190 -12.35 -3.31 11.90
C ILE A 190 -13.02 -2.90 13.20
N THR A 191 -13.15 -3.86 14.11
CA THR A 191 -13.73 -3.62 15.43
C THR A 191 -12.72 -3.93 16.52
N LYS A 192 -12.71 -3.14 17.59
CA LYS A 192 -11.91 -3.39 18.78
C LYS A 192 -12.75 -3.18 20.02
N ALA A 193 -12.87 -4.22 20.83
CA ALA A 193 -13.84 -4.27 21.93
C ALA A 193 -15.27 -4.00 21.43
N LEU A 194 -15.93 -2.95 21.89
CA LEU A 194 -17.28 -2.57 21.49
C LEU A 194 -17.31 -1.47 20.40
N PHE A 195 -16.15 -1.07 19.87
CA PHE A 195 -16.08 0.05 18.94
C PHE A 195 -15.72 -0.40 17.53
N THR A 196 -16.46 0.09 16.54
CA THR A 196 -16.10 -0.01 15.14
C THR A 196 -15.13 1.12 14.81
N ILE A 197 -13.92 0.76 14.37
CA ILE A 197 -12.83 1.69 14.06
C ILE A 197 -13.09 2.36 12.72
N ASN A 198 -13.40 1.54 11.70
CA ASN A 198 -13.70 1.98 10.34
C ASN A 198 -14.78 1.10 9.73
N ASP A 199 -15.41 1.57 8.66
CA ASP A 199 -16.33 0.75 7.87
C ASP A 199 -15.57 -0.16 6.89
N LYS A 200 -16.28 -1.05 6.24
CA LYS A 200 -15.74 -1.90 5.18
C LYS A 200 -15.16 -1.04 4.06
N ASN A 201 -14.06 -1.50 3.46
CA ASN A 201 -13.35 -0.86 2.36
C ASN A 201 -12.65 0.48 2.70
N GLU A 202 -12.63 0.89 3.97
CA GLU A 202 -11.99 2.13 4.43
C GLU A 202 -10.59 1.94 4.99
N TYR A 203 -10.06 0.72 4.95
CA TYR A 203 -8.67 0.41 5.17
C TYR A 203 -8.09 -0.23 3.93
N LYS A 204 -7.13 0.45 3.30
CA LYS A 204 -6.49 0.00 2.06
C LYS A 204 -4.99 0.11 2.17
N ILE A 205 -4.31 -0.81 1.49
CA ILE A 205 -2.85 -0.84 1.37
C ILE A 205 -2.52 -0.95 -0.11
N TYR A 206 -1.73 -0.02 -0.60
CA TYR A 206 -1.21 0.01 -1.96
C TYR A 206 0.28 -0.28 -1.94
N SER A 207 0.76 -1.06 -2.90
CA SER A 207 2.19 -1.32 -3.08
C SER A 207 2.53 -1.30 -4.56
N PHE A 208 3.47 -0.44 -4.93
CA PHE A 208 3.99 -0.27 -6.27
C PHE A 208 5.40 -0.84 -6.30
N PHE A 209 5.68 -1.71 -7.23
CA PHE A 209 6.98 -2.32 -7.49
C PHE A 209 7.40 -1.93 -8.90
N ILE A 210 8.31 -0.97 -8.99
CA ILE A 210 8.77 -0.37 -10.25
C ILE A 210 10.17 -0.91 -10.53
N TYR A 211 10.30 -1.72 -11.57
CA TYR A 211 11.59 -2.28 -11.94
C TYR A 211 12.47 -1.24 -12.63
N ASP A 212 13.72 -1.20 -12.23
CA ASP A 212 14.75 -0.38 -12.84
C ASP A 212 15.97 -1.26 -13.15
N ALA A 213 16.24 -1.42 -14.44
CA ALA A 213 17.32 -2.28 -14.92
C ALA A 213 18.71 -1.70 -14.60
N GLU A 214 18.85 -0.37 -14.54
CA GLU A 214 20.11 0.29 -14.23
C GLU A 214 20.45 0.13 -12.74
N ALA A 215 19.45 0.29 -11.88
CA ALA A 215 19.61 0.06 -10.44
C ALA A 215 19.68 -1.45 -10.09
N GLY A 216 19.22 -2.34 -10.99
CA GLY A 216 19.22 -3.79 -10.80
C GLY A 216 18.21 -4.26 -9.75
N GLY A 217 16.98 -3.71 -9.78
CA GLY A 217 15.97 -4.11 -8.82
C GLY A 217 14.66 -3.33 -8.87
N TYR A 218 13.83 -3.53 -7.84
CA TYR A 218 12.56 -2.85 -7.71
C TYR A 218 12.65 -1.66 -6.76
N PHE A 219 12.31 -0.48 -7.23
CA PHE A 219 11.91 0.64 -6.38
C PHE A 219 10.48 0.38 -5.90
N CYS A 220 10.30 0.37 -4.60
CA CYS A 220 9.05 -0.01 -3.95
C CYS A 220 8.47 1.18 -3.20
N TYR A 221 7.26 1.57 -3.56
CA TYR A 221 6.47 2.56 -2.84
C TYR A 221 5.22 1.89 -2.28
N SER A 222 5.11 1.81 -0.98
CA SER A 222 3.93 1.27 -0.31
C SER A 222 3.31 2.32 0.58
N PHE A 223 1.99 2.45 0.52
CA PHE A 223 1.25 3.30 1.45
C PHE A 223 -0.04 2.63 1.89
N GLN A 224 -0.52 3.05 3.02
CA GLN A 224 -1.81 2.62 3.54
C GLN A 224 -2.62 3.81 4.03
N VAL A 225 -3.92 3.69 3.88
CA VAL A 225 -4.90 4.69 4.28
C VAL A 225 -5.96 4.06 5.16
N LEU A 226 -6.34 4.79 6.21
CA LEU A 226 -7.40 4.39 7.12
C LEU A 226 -8.34 5.56 7.38
N ARG A 227 -9.59 5.37 7.08
CA ARG A 227 -10.66 6.26 7.53
C ARG A 227 -11.18 5.79 8.88
N VAL A 228 -11.12 6.66 9.89
CA VAL A 228 -11.55 6.34 11.26
C VAL A 228 -12.90 6.95 11.53
N LYS A 229 -13.85 6.11 11.93
CA LYS A 229 -15.25 6.50 12.12
C LYS A 229 -15.49 7.46 13.28
N LEU A 230 -14.65 7.39 14.31
CA LEU A 230 -14.76 8.18 15.52
C LEU A 230 -13.43 8.83 15.86
N ASP A 231 -13.38 10.14 15.78
CA ASP A 231 -12.23 10.95 16.20
C ASP A 231 -11.74 10.61 17.61
N SER A 232 -12.68 10.27 18.50
CA SER A 232 -12.41 9.89 19.89
C SER A 232 -11.51 8.64 19.98
N VAL A 233 -11.54 7.74 19.00
CA VAL A 233 -10.71 6.52 19.00
C VAL A 233 -9.23 6.86 18.83
N LEU A 234 -8.90 7.82 17.97
CA LEU A 234 -7.53 8.33 17.81
C LEU A 234 -7.12 9.25 18.96
N LYS A 235 -7.99 10.18 19.35
CA LYS A 235 -7.73 11.14 20.44
C LYS A 235 -7.54 10.47 21.80
N SER A 236 -8.25 9.38 22.07
CA SER A 236 -8.12 8.61 23.34
C SER A 236 -6.87 7.72 23.39
N GLY A 237 -6.15 7.59 22.27
CA GLY A 237 -5.02 6.65 22.16
C GLY A 237 -5.43 5.18 22.15
N MET A 238 -6.72 4.87 22.03
CA MET A 238 -7.23 3.49 21.93
C MET A 238 -6.59 2.75 20.76
N ILE A 239 -6.33 3.47 19.67
CA ILE A 239 -5.49 3.04 18.54
C ILE A 239 -4.41 4.09 18.35
N SER A 240 -3.17 3.67 18.49
CA SER A 240 -2.05 4.51 18.08
C SER A 240 -1.91 4.48 16.57
N PRO A 241 -1.84 5.63 15.90
CA PRO A 241 -1.54 5.71 14.45
C PRO A 241 -0.26 4.97 14.09
N THR A 242 0.71 4.96 14.99
CA THR A 242 1.96 4.22 14.86
C THR A 242 1.77 2.70 14.70
N THR A 243 0.60 2.19 15.09
CA THR A 243 0.20 0.80 14.84
C THR A 243 0.18 0.46 13.36
N PHE A 244 -0.20 1.42 12.50
CA PHE A 244 -0.28 1.23 11.04
C PHE A 244 1.10 1.35 10.39
N SER A 245 1.90 2.33 10.76
CA SER A 245 3.29 2.44 10.31
C SER A 245 4.10 1.17 10.64
N ASN A 246 3.93 0.62 11.84
CA ASN A 246 4.54 -0.65 12.22
C ASN A 246 4.12 -1.82 11.34
N ARG A 247 2.86 -1.84 10.87
CA ARG A 247 2.39 -2.89 9.97
C ARG A 247 3.00 -2.78 8.59
N LEU A 248 3.09 -1.56 8.09
CA LEU A 248 3.71 -1.32 6.79
C LEU A 248 5.17 -1.77 6.82
N ARG A 249 5.95 -1.34 7.84
CA ARG A 249 7.33 -1.79 8.05
C ARG A 249 7.44 -3.32 8.22
N ALA A 250 6.54 -3.93 8.97
CA ALA A 250 6.51 -5.37 9.13
C ALA A 250 6.29 -6.09 7.79
N SER A 251 5.39 -5.57 6.94
CA SER A 251 5.13 -6.10 5.60
C SER A 251 6.36 -5.95 4.70
N THR A 252 7.01 -4.79 4.71
CA THR A 252 8.24 -4.52 3.96
C THR A 252 9.36 -5.50 4.34
N VAL A 253 9.67 -5.61 5.63
CA VAL A 253 10.74 -6.52 6.11
C VAL A 253 10.37 -8.00 5.86
N HIS A 254 9.09 -8.34 5.98
CA HIS A 254 8.65 -9.70 5.71
C HIS A 254 8.73 -10.06 4.22
N LEU A 255 8.44 -9.11 3.32
CA LEU A 255 8.63 -9.30 1.88
C LEU A 255 10.08 -9.59 1.52
N TYR A 256 11.04 -8.84 2.08
CA TYR A 256 12.46 -9.14 1.92
C TYR A 256 12.77 -10.58 2.35
N LYS A 257 12.26 -11.00 3.52
CA LYS A 257 12.44 -12.37 4.02
C LYS A 257 11.87 -13.42 3.07
N MET A 258 10.68 -13.20 2.49
CA MET A 258 10.07 -14.11 1.52
C MET A 258 10.89 -14.22 0.23
N LEU A 259 11.65 -13.18 -0.11
CA LEU A 259 12.60 -13.17 -1.23
C LEU A 259 13.99 -13.71 -0.85
N GLY A 260 14.19 -14.15 0.39
CA GLY A 260 15.47 -14.67 0.86
C GLY A 260 16.47 -13.60 1.30
N ILE A 261 16.04 -12.36 1.46
CA ILE A 261 16.87 -11.22 1.87
C ILE A 261 16.64 -10.92 3.35
N ASP A 262 17.68 -10.94 4.18
CA ASP A 262 17.56 -10.57 5.59
C ASP A 262 17.66 -9.04 5.76
N LYS A 263 16.59 -8.46 6.28
CA LYS A 263 16.47 -7.06 6.70
C LYS A 263 15.85 -6.96 8.09
N SER A 264 16.05 -7.96 8.94
CA SER A 264 15.49 -8.01 10.29
C SER A 264 15.97 -6.85 11.19
N ASP A 265 17.16 -6.30 10.92
CA ASP A 265 17.72 -5.10 11.55
C ASP A 265 16.87 -3.85 11.29
N LYS A 266 16.17 -3.80 10.16
CA LYS A 266 15.30 -2.68 9.75
C LYS A 266 13.87 -2.77 10.30
N LEU A 267 13.54 -3.79 11.09
CA LEU A 267 12.17 -4.00 11.60
C LEU A 267 11.70 -2.88 12.52
N ASN A 268 12.60 -2.15 13.15
CA ASN A 268 12.27 -1.00 13.98
C ASN A 268 12.12 0.27 13.12
N PRO A 269 10.90 0.76 12.83
CA PRO A 269 10.69 1.95 12.01
C PRO A 269 11.01 3.26 12.76
N TRP A 270 11.31 3.19 14.06
CA TRP A 270 11.30 4.32 14.97
C TRP A 270 12.63 5.02 15.12
N VAL A 271 13.66 4.52 14.51
CA VAL A 271 14.93 5.23 14.43
C VAL A 271 14.74 6.41 13.48
N GLY A 272 14.62 7.62 14.02
CA GLY A 272 14.48 8.88 13.26
C GLY A 272 13.05 9.39 12.96
N LEU A 273 12.00 8.59 13.23
CA LEU A 273 10.60 9.01 12.97
C LEU A 273 9.94 9.69 14.19
N TYR A 274 10.27 9.26 15.42
CA TYR A 274 9.54 9.68 16.61
C TYR A 274 9.87 11.04 17.16
N ASP A 275 10.99 11.60 16.78
CA ASP A 275 11.30 12.97 17.19
C ASP A 275 10.36 14.00 16.52
N LYS A 276 9.60 13.55 15.52
CA LYS A 276 8.64 14.35 14.76
C LYS A 276 7.16 14.11 15.16
N TYR A 277 6.85 13.06 15.96
CA TYR A 277 5.45 12.68 16.27
C TYR A 277 5.18 12.42 17.74
#